data_bbf47ac87ac6371d8835e6d83341370d
#
_entry.id   bbf47ac87ac6371d8835e6d83341370d
#
_cell.length_a   1.000
_cell.length_b   1.000
_cell.length_c   1.000
_cell.angle_alpha   90.00
_cell.angle_beta   90.00
_cell.angle_gamma   90.00
#
_symmetry.space_group_name_H-M   'P 1'
#
loop_
_entity.id
_entity.type
_entity.pdbx_description
1 polymer ?
#
loop_
_entity_poly.entity_id
_entity_poly.type
_entity_poly.pdbx_seq_one_letter_code
_entity_poly.pdbx_strand_id
1 'polypeptide(L)'
;MTNITIAVLVLGIIALIAAVVLFVCSKKFAVKTDPRIAEVLDLLPKANCGGCGFAGCQAMAEALVKKADGENDAPLNCPVGGDTVMQQVAQLLGVDAEQTMPKVAVVRCVGCKQEKMVAYDGLHTCAAMNVCGVGEHGCGYGCLGCGDCEAACTFGGIKVNKETGVPEVDTTLCTACGNCVKACPRHIIELRPRGVKDRRVYVACRNQDRGPVAMKVCNTSCIGCGKCVKECPFGAIVIENNVAYIDYTKCRLCRKCVNVCPRKAIMAVGFPPTKTQTSATMA
;
A
#
# COMPACT_ATOMS: atom_id res chain seq x y z
N MET A 1 -45.21 53.31 -1.50
CA MET A 1 -43.82 53.45 -0.92
C MET A 1 -43.67 52.88 0.49
N THR A 2 -44.68 52.97 1.35
CA THR A 2 -44.67 52.44 2.74
C THR A 2 -44.42 50.94 2.85
N ASN A 3 -44.94 50.08 1.97
CA ASN A 3 -44.79 48.66 2.03
C ASN A 3 -43.34 48.21 1.71
N ILE A 4 -42.64 48.93 0.83
CA ILE A 4 -41.24 48.66 0.47
C ILE A 4 -40.32 49.02 1.63
N THR A 5 -40.57 50.16 2.28
CA THR A 5 -39.76 50.60 3.43
C THR A 5 -39.94 49.68 4.66
N ILE A 6 -41.15 49.16 4.89
CA ILE A 6 -41.42 48.18 5.95
C ILE A 6 -40.70 46.86 5.63
N ALA A 7 -40.75 46.36 4.39
CA ALA A 7 -40.08 45.15 4.00
C ALA A 7 -38.54 45.25 4.16
N VAL A 8 -37.94 46.37 3.77
CA VAL A 8 -36.48 46.61 3.96
C VAL A 8 -36.11 46.67 5.43
N LEU A 9 -36.91 47.31 6.25
CA LEU A 9 -36.67 47.35 7.72
C LEU A 9 -36.76 45.97 8.35
N VAL A 10 -37.79 45.18 8.01
CA VAL A 10 -37.94 43.81 8.54
C VAL A 10 -36.77 42.91 8.10
N LEU A 11 -36.40 42.94 6.84
CA LEU A 11 -35.24 42.16 6.34
C LEU A 11 -33.93 42.62 6.99
N GLY A 12 -33.75 43.92 7.20
CA GLY A 12 -32.59 44.48 7.89
C GLY A 12 -32.47 43.99 9.34
N ILE A 13 -33.60 43.99 10.09
CA ILE A 13 -33.63 43.47 11.44
C ILE A 13 -33.33 41.96 11.50
N ILE A 14 -33.94 41.17 10.60
CA ILE A 14 -33.66 39.72 10.50
C ILE A 14 -32.19 39.46 10.20
N ALA A 15 -31.60 40.17 9.22
CA ALA A 15 -30.20 40.06 8.88
C ALA A 15 -29.27 40.41 10.05
N LEU A 16 -29.61 41.45 10.81
CA LEU A 16 -28.83 41.88 11.98
C LEU A 16 -28.90 40.84 13.10
N ILE A 17 -30.08 40.28 13.39
CA ILE A 17 -30.26 39.21 14.36
C ILE A 17 -29.45 37.97 13.92
N ALA A 18 -29.55 37.55 12.68
CA ALA A 18 -28.80 36.42 12.13
C ALA A 18 -27.27 36.64 12.26
N ALA A 19 -26.79 37.83 11.94
CA ALA A 19 -25.36 38.17 12.07
C ALA A 19 -24.88 38.12 13.52
N VAL A 20 -25.66 38.63 14.47
CA VAL A 20 -25.34 38.56 15.90
C VAL A 20 -25.33 37.11 16.39
N VAL A 21 -26.33 36.31 16.03
CA VAL A 21 -26.39 34.89 16.38
C VAL A 21 -25.16 34.12 15.81
N LEU A 22 -24.85 34.32 14.54
CA LEU A 22 -23.67 33.70 13.90
C LEU A 22 -22.35 34.13 14.57
N PHE A 23 -22.22 35.40 14.92
CA PHE A 23 -21.05 35.93 15.62
C PHE A 23 -20.89 35.32 17.03
N VAL A 24 -21.96 35.22 17.79
CA VAL A 24 -21.95 34.60 19.12
C VAL A 24 -21.64 33.12 19.03
N CYS A 25 -22.29 32.40 18.08
CA CYS A 25 -22.01 31.00 17.81
C CYS A 25 -20.54 30.80 17.41
N SER A 26 -20.03 31.60 16.48
CA SER A 26 -18.63 31.53 16.03
C SER A 26 -17.64 31.71 17.19
N LYS A 27 -17.89 32.65 18.09
CA LYS A 27 -17.05 32.83 19.29
C LYS A 27 -17.19 31.71 20.33
N LYS A 28 -18.41 31.25 20.55
CA LYS A 28 -18.67 30.22 21.56
C LYS A 28 -18.20 28.82 21.15
N PHE A 29 -18.26 28.51 19.84
CA PHE A 29 -17.82 27.24 19.26
C PHE A 29 -16.46 27.33 18.59
N ALA A 30 -15.69 28.41 18.79
CA ALA A 30 -14.32 28.51 18.30
C ALA A 30 -13.49 27.41 18.95
N VAL A 31 -13.07 26.43 18.12
CA VAL A 31 -12.11 25.40 18.52
C VAL A 31 -10.75 26.06 18.64
N LYS A 32 -10.18 26.07 19.84
CA LYS A 32 -8.78 26.48 20.02
C LYS A 32 -7.87 25.39 19.44
N THR A 33 -7.35 25.62 18.27
CA THR A 33 -6.33 24.75 17.68
C THR A 33 -4.98 25.12 18.25
N ASP A 34 -4.19 24.11 18.63
CA ASP A 34 -2.82 24.30 19.07
C ASP A 34 -1.97 24.83 17.89
N PRO A 35 -1.23 25.92 18.03
CA PRO A 35 -0.40 26.47 16.95
C PRO A 35 0.65 25.49 16.45
N ARG A 36 1.14 24.58 17.30
CA ARG A 36 2.08 23.50 16.92
C ARG A 36 1.54 22.60 15.82
N ILE A 37 0.21 22.43 15.73
CA ILE A 37 -0.42 21.61 14.68
C ILE A 37 -0.15 22.20 13.29
N ALA A 38 -0.21 23.52 13.15
CA ALA A 38 0.07 24.18 11.87
C ALA A 38 1.55 24.02 11.48
N GLU A 39 2.48 24.15 12.42
CA GLU A 39 3.90 23.97 12.18
C GLU A 39 4.23 22.53 11.79
N VAL A 40 3.66 21.53 12.48
CA VAL A 40 3.80 20.11 12.11
C VAL A 40 3.20 19.83 10.73
N LEU A 41 2.04 20.40 10.41
CA LEU A 41 1.40 20.26 9.11
C LEU A 41 2.26 20.82 7.97
N ASP A 42 3.00 21.89 8.22
CA ASP A 42 3.89 22.48 7.22
C ASP A 42 5.11 21.61 6.91
N LEU A 43 5.58 20.82 7.88
CA LEU A 43 6.64 19.83 7.67
C LEU A 43 6.13 18.56 6.95
N LEU A 44 4.84 18.22 7.09
CA LEU A 44 4.27 17.03 6.46
C LEU A 44 4.11 17.22 4.93
N PRO A 45 4.20 16.13 4.13
CA PRO A 45 4.14 16.19 2.66
C PRO A 45 2.82 16.72 2.07
N LYS A 46 1.79 16.91 2.87
CA LYS A 46 0.44 17.37 2.48
C LYS A 46 -0.24 16.52 1.38
N ALA A 47 0.26 15.30 1.18
CA ALA A 47 -0.26 14.38 0.15
C ALA A 47 -1.63 13.80 0.46
N ASN A 48 -2.09 13.89 1.72
CA ASN A 48 -3.38 13.38 2.19
C ASN A 48 -3.69 11.93 1.76
N CYS A 49 -2.63 11.10 1.61
CA CYS A 49 -2.73 9.75 1.03
C CYS A 49 -3.36 8.70 1.96
N GLY A 50 -3.55 9.00 3.25
CA GLY A 50 -4.10 8.06 4.24
C GLY A 50 -3.18 6.87 4.58
N GLY A 51 -1.92 6.87 4.12
CA GLY A 51 -0.97 5.79 4.36
C GLY A 51 -0.53 5.63 5.82
N CYS A 52 -0.61 6.69 6.60
CA CYS A 52 -0.38 6.70 8.05
C CYS A 52 -1.59 6.20 8.87
N GLY A 53 -2.72 5.90 8.23
CA GLY A 53 -3.95 5.48 8.90
C GLY A 53 -4.91 6.62 9.25
N PHE A 54 -4.53 7.87 9.02
CA PHE A 54 -5.37 9.05 9.25
C PHE A 54 -6.05 9.52 7.97
N ALA A 55 -7.17 10.24 8.10
CA ALA A 55 -7.95 10.74 6.97
C ALA A 55 -7.19 11.80 6.13
N GLY A 56 -6.13 12.41 6.68
CA GLY A 56 -5.30 13.39 6.00
C GLY A 56 -4.13 13.84 6.87
N CYS A 57 -3.27 14.69 6.31
CA CYS A 57 -2.08 15.18 7.01
C CYS A 57 -2.42 16.03 8.23
N GLN A 58 -3.55 16.76 8.22
CA GLN A 58 -4.00 17.53 9.37
C GLN A 58 -4.33 16.62 10.58
N ALA A 59 -5.11 15.55 10.36
CA ALA A 59 -5.43 14.59 11.43
C ALA A 59 -4.16 13.88 11.96
N MET A 60 -3.18 13.64 11.10
CA MET A 60 -1.87 13.13 11.51
C MET A 60 -1.10 14.15 12.36
N ALA A 61 -1.10 15.44 11.99
CA ALA A 61 -0.46 16.51 12.76
C ALA A 61 -1.06 16.65 14.16
N GLU A 62 -2.40 16.61 14.25
CA GLU A 62 -3.11 16.63 15.53
C GLU A 62 -2.72 15.43 16.41
N ALA A 63 -2.64 14.23 15.82
CA ALA A 63 -2.24 13.02 16.54
C ALA A 63 -0.78 13.06 17.03
N LEU A 64 0.13 13.67 16.25
CA LEU A 64 1.53 13.85 16.63
C LEU A 64 1.69 14.83 17.79
N VAL A 65 0.95 15.94 17.79
CA VAL A 65 0.94 16.90 18.91
C VAL A 65 0.39 16.25 20.17
N LYS A 66 -0.72 15.52 20.09
CA LYS A 66 -1.27 14.76 21.21
C LYS A 66 -0.31 13.70 21.76
N LYS A 67 0.46 13.06 20.88
CA LYS A 67 1.51 12.12 21.28
C LYS A 67 2.61 12.84 22.07
N ALA A 68 3.02 14.02 21.64
CA ALA A 68 4.02 14.83 22.35
C ALA A 68 3.53 15.28 23.74
N ASP A 69 2.22 15.50 23.89
CA ASP A 69 1.59 15.84 25.17
C ASP A 69 1.32 14.60 26.06
N GLY A 70 1.69 13.38 25.60
CA GLY A 70 1.52 12.13 26.36
C GLY A 70 0.11 11.54 26.33
N GLU A 71 -0.77 12.02 25.45
CA GLU A 71 -2.14 11.51 25.34
C GLU A 71 -2.24 10.23 24.49
N ASN A 72 -1.19 9.91 23.71
CA ASN A 72 -1.21 8.78 22.80
C ASN A 72 0.19 8.16 22.65
N ASP A 73 0.32 6.87 22.99
CA ASP A 73 1.59 6.11 22.85
C ASP A 73 1.70 5.34 21.54
N ALA A 74 0.72 5.43 20.64
CA ALA A 74 0.76 4.68 19.38
C ALA A 74 1.96 5.11 18.51
N PRO A 75 2.63 4.17 17.83
CA PRO A 75 3.69 4.49 16.88
C PRO A 75 3.08 5.25 15.69
N LEU A 76 3.47 6.50 15.52
CA LEU A 76 2.99 7.37 14.44
C LEU A 76 4.14 7.59 13.45
N ASN A 77 3.91 7.21 12.20
CA ASN A 77 4.89 7.41 11.14
C ASN A 77 4.23 7.82 9.82
N CYS A 78 4.82 8.77 9.11
CA CYS A 78 4.40 9.16 7.78
C CYS A 78 5.22 8.41 6.71
N PRO A 79 4.64 7.42 6.00
CA PRO A 79 5.41 6.64 5.02
C PRO A 79 5.89 7.49 3.82
N VAL A 80 5.18 8.56 3.49
CA VAL A 80 5.54 9.47 2.38
C VAL A 80 6.64 10.45 2.79
N GLY A 81 6.57 11.00 4.01
CA GLY A 81 7.58 11.90 4.56
C GLY A 81 8.89 11.18 4.93
N GLY A 82 8.80 9.90 5.25
CA GLY A 82 9.95 9.10 5.66
C GLY A 82 10.61 9.57 6.95
N ASP A 83 11.79 9.03 7.22
CA ASP A 83 12.52 9.32 8.47
C ASP A 83 12.95 10.78 8.58
N THR A 84 13.26 11.45 7.46
CA THR A 84 13.72 12.84 7.46
C THR A 84 12.65 13.79 7.99
N VAL A 85 11.43 13.69 7.50
CA VAL A 85 10.29 14.50 7.96
C VAL A 85 9.94 14.16 9.39
N MET A 86 9.95 12.87 9.76
CA MET A 86 9.64 12.44 11.13
C MET A 86 10.69 12.94 12.14
N GLN A 87 11.97 13.01 11.76
CA GLN A 87 13.01 13.62 12.60
C GLN A 87 12.80 15.12 12.81
N GLN A 88 12.43 15.85 11.75
CA GLN A 88 12.12 17.29 11.87
C GLN A 88 10.91 17.53 12.78
N VAL A 89 9.86 16.73 12.64
CA VAL A 89 8.69 16.81 13.51
C VAL A 89 9.04 16.46 14.96
N ALA A 90 9.86 15.44 15.18
CA ALA A 90 10.32 15.04 16.51
C ALA A 90 11.16 16.14 17.17
N GLN A 91 12.03 16.82 16.43
CA GLN A 91 12.78 17.98 16.91
C GLN A 91 11.87 19.16 17.27
N LEU A 92 10.84 19.44 16.46
CA LEU A 92 9.89 20.50 16.73
C LEU A 92 9.07 20.24 18.00
N LEU A 93 8.67 18.99 18.21
CA LEU A 93 7.85 18.58 19.34
C LEU A 93 8.64 18.20 20.60
N GLY A 94 9.98 18.09 20.51
CA GLY A 94 10.84 17.70 21.63
C GLY A 94 10.71 16.24 22.04
N VAL A 95 10.34 15.35 21.11
CA VAL A 95 10.18 13.90 21.31
C VAL A 95 11.21 13.10 20.52
N ASP A 96 11.46 11.87 20.93
CA ASP A 96 12.35 10.98 20.20
C ASP A 96 11.71 10.49 18.89
N ALA A 97 12.47 10.56 17.79
CA ALA A 97 12.05 10.04 16.50
C ALA A 97 12.15 8.52 16.47
N GLU A 98 11.04 7.83 16.21
CA GLU A 98 11.04 6.40 15.95
C GLU A 98 11.62 6.13 14.57
N GLN A 99 12.74 5.41 14.50
CA GLN A 99 13.30 4.96 13.23
C GLN A 99 12.50 3.80 12.68
N THR A 100 11.93 3.95 11.51
CA THR A 100 11.20 2.87 10.83
C THR A 100 11.97 2.39 9.62
N MET A 101 12.02 1.06 9.42
CA MET A 101 12.62 0.52 8.21
C MET A 101 11.84 0.97 6.96
N PRO A 102 12.49 1.58 5.96
CA PRO A 102 11.82 1.96 4.73
C PRO A 102 11.20 0.72 4.07
N LYS A 103 9.95 0.83 3.64
CA LYS A 103 9.19 -0.25 3.01
C LYS A 103 8.96 0.05 1.53
N VAL A 104 8.55 -0.96 0.79
CA VAL A 104 8.13 -0.86 -0.61
C VAL A 104 7.07 -1.92 -0.89
N ALA A 105 6.16 -1.62 -1.81
CA ALA A 105 5.17 -2.60 -2.26
C ALA A 105 5.84 -3.72 -3.05
N VAL A 106 5.38 -4.95 -2.86
CA VAL A 106 5.73 -6.11 -3.68
C VAL A 106 4.48 -6.81 -4.15
N VAL A 107 4.50 -7.32 -5.37
CA VAL A 107 3.39 -8.03 -5.97
C VAL A 107 3.65 -9.53 -5.89
N ARG A 108 2.76 -10.26 -5.22
CA ARG A 108 2.87 -11.72 -5.04
C ARG A 108 2.17 -12.48 -6.16
N CYS A 109 2.45 -12.08 -7.40
CA CYS A 109 2.03 -12.75 -8.62
C CYS A 109 3.02 -12.36 -9.72
N VAL A 110 3.49 -13.33 -10.51
CA VAL A 110 4.37 -13.10 -11.68
C VAL A 110 3.60 -13.12 -12.99
N GLY A 111 2.28 -13.20 -12.94
CA GLY A 111 1.41 -13.37 -14.09
C GLY A 111 1.27 -14.83 -14.51
N CYS A 112 0.17 -15.10 -15.19
CA CYS A 112 -0.09 -16.39 -15.81
C CYS A 112 0.22 -16.23 -17.31
N LYS A 113 1.20 -16.97 -17.82
CA LYS A 113 1.53 -17.00 -19.26
C LYS A 113 0.60 -17.92 -20.06
N GLN A 114 -0.42 -18.52 -19.41
CA GLN A 114 -1.42 -19.34 -20.08
C GLN A 114 -2.46 -18.47 -20.77
N GLU A 115 -3.08 -19.03 -21.79
CA GLU A 115 -4.19 -18.42 -22.48
C GLU A 115 -5.36 -18.13 -21.52
N LYS A 116 -6.12 -17.11 -21.83
CA LYS A 116 -7.33 -16.79 -21.09
C LYS A 116 -8.33 -17.93 -21.23
N MET A 117 -8.81 -18.44 -20.12
CA MET A 117 -9.79 -19.54 -20.10
C MET A 117 -11.21 -19.05 -20.38
N VAL A 118 -11.51 -17.80 -20.04
CA VAL A 118 -12.82 -17.17 -20.17
C VAL A 118 -12.63 -15.72 -20.59
N ALA A 119 -13.46 -15.22 -21.51
CA ALA A 119 -13.57 -13.80 -21.78
C ALA A 119 -14.52 -13.18 -20.76
N TYR A 120 -14.08 -12.10 -20.10
CA TYR A 120 -14.90 -11.31 -19.18
C TYR A 120 -15.45 -10.08 -19.90
N ASP A 121 -16.78 -10.02 -20.02
CA ASP A 121 -17.51 -8.92 -20.65
C ASP A 121 -18.33 -8.15 -19.60
N GLY A 122 -17.65 -7.58 -18.63
CA GLY A 122 -18.23 -6.79 -17.54
C GLY A 122 -17.42 -5.55 -17.21
N LEU A 123 -17.70 -4.94 -16.06
CA LEU A 123 -16.97 -3.77 -15.60
C LEU A 123 -15.50 -4.15 -15.33
N HIS A 124 -14.57 -3.59 -16.13
CA HIS A 124 -13.13 -3.86 -16.05
C HIS A 124 -12.47 -3.21 -14.82
N THR A 125 -12.89 -3.63 -13.61
CA THR A 125 -12.23 -3.32 -12.35
C THR A 125 -11.92 -4.63 -11.62
N CYS A 126 -10.82 -4.66 -10.86
CA CYS A 126 -10.48 -5.85 -10.06
C CYS A 126 -11.58 -6.15 -9.03
N ALA A 127 -12.19 -5.12 -8.46
CA ALA A 127 -13.26 -5.27 -7.49
C ALA A 127 -14.48 -6.02 -8.11
N ALA A 128 -14.97 -5.57 -9.27
CA ALA A 128 -16.10 -6.19 -9.94
C ALA A 128 -15.78 -7.62 -10.42
N MET A 129 -14.64 -7.80 -11.08
CA MET A 129 -14.21 -9.10 -11.59
C MET A 129 -14.01 -10.13 -10.46
N ASN A 130 -13.52 -9.70 -9.29
CA ASN A 130 -13.33 -10.58 -8.14
C ASN A 130 -14.65 -11.08 -7.55
N VAL A 131 -15.73 -10.30 -7.63
CA VAL A 131 -17.07 -10.73 -7.18
C VAL A 131 -17.69 -11.73 -8.16
N CYS A 132 -17.45 -11.54 -9.46
CA CYS A 132 -18.02 -12.41 -10.50
C CYS A 132 -17.33 -13.78 -10.64
N GLY A 133 -16.12 -13.98 -10.07
CA GLY A 133 -15.46 -15.27 -10.15
C GLY A 133 -13.94 -15.25 -10.13
N VAL A 134 -13.34 -16.29 -10.77
CA VAL A 134 -11.87 -16.49 -10.75
C VAL A 134 -11.09 -15.58 -11.69
N GLY A 135 -11.76 -14.77 -12.50
CA GLY A 135 -11.13 -13.96 -13.55
C GLY A 135 -10.81 -14.76 -14.82
N GLU A 136 -10.16 -14.14 -15.79
CA GLU A 136 -9.93 -14.74 -17.13
C GLU A 136 -8.92 -15.89 -17.13
N HIS A 137 -8.01 -15.97 -16.17
CA HIS A 137 -6.88 -16.94 -16.16
C HIS A 137 -7.09 -18.18 -15.27
N GLY A 138 -8.26 -18.41 -14.75
CA GLY A 138 -8.55 -19.61 -13.95
C GLY A 138 -7.88 -19.71 -12.57
N CYS A 139 -6.93 -18.82 -12.23
CA CYS A 139 -6.34 -18.77 -10.90
C CYS A 139 -7.14 -17.88 -9.96
N GLY A 140 -7.84 -18.49 -8.99
CA GLY A 140 -8.66 -17.76 -8.02
C GLY A 140 -7.87 -16.79 -7.11
N TYR A 141 -6.56 -16.92 -7.04
CA TYR A 141 -5.67 -16.14 -6.16
C TYR A 141 -4.76 -15.18 -6.91
N GLY A 142 -4.72 -15.25 -8.25
CA GLY A 142 -3.80 -14.47 -9.08
C GLY A 142 -4.28 -13.05 -9.34
N CYS A 143 -3.42 -12.25 -9.96
CA CYS A 143 -3.77 -10.91 -10.42
C CYS A 143 -4.88 -10.95 -11.46
N LEU A 144 -5.82 -10.01 -11.38
CA LEU A 144 -6.91 -9.84 -12.35
C LEU A 144 -6.52 -8.91 -13.51
N GLY A 145 -5.47 -8.09 -13.33
CA GLY A 145 -4.92 -7.25 -14.38
C GLY A 145 -5.68 -5.97 -14.71
N CYS A 146 -6.81 -5.67 -14.02
CA CYS A 146 -7.64 -4.50 -14.35
C CYS A 146 -7.08 -3.15 -13.89
N GLY A 147 -6.03 -3.12 -13.03
CA GLY A 147 -5.34 -1.88 -12.70
C GLY A 147 -5.89 -1.05 -11.54
N ASP A 148 -6.80 -1.57 -10.69
CA ASP A 148 -7.30 -0.83 -9.52
C ASP A 148 -6.15 -0.36 -8.60
N CYS A 149 -5.07 -1.12 -8.49
CA CYS A 149 -3.89 -0.76 -7.74
C CYS A 149 -3.09 0.40 -8.38
N GLU A 150 -3.06 0.47 -9.71
CA GLU A 150 -2.47 1.56 -10.48
C GLU A 150 -3.31 2.84 -10.32
N ALA A 151 -4.62 2.75 -10.48
CA ALA A 151 -5.55 3.86 -10.30
C ALA A 151 -5.53 4.43 -8.86
N ALA A 152 -5.33 3.58 -7.84
CA ALA A 152 -5.20 4.00 -6.44
C ALA A 152 -3.84 4.61 -6.10
N CYS A 153 -2.85 4.56 -6.99
CA CYS A 153 -1.50 5.03 -6.71
C CYS A 153 -1.33 6.50 -7.12
N THR A 154 -1.42 7.41 -6.16
CA THR A 154 -1.23 8.85 -6.38
C THR A 154 0.20 9.24 -6.79
N PHE A 155 1.18 8.35 -6.56
CA PHE A 155 2.60 8.62 -6.83
C PHE A 155 3.11 7.97 -8.12
N GLY A 156 2.26 7.23 -8.86
CA GLY A 156 2.67 6.53 -10.09
C GLY A 156 3.69 5.40 -9.89
N GLY A 157 3.88 4.95 -8.64
CA GLY A 157 4.88 3.94 -8.27
C GLY A 157 4.46 2.49 -8.55
N ILE A 158 3.28 2.25 -9.13
CA ILE A 158 2.84 0.92 -9.56
C ILE A 158 2.06 1.06 -10.88
N LYS A 159 2.39 0.22 -11.87
CA LYS A 159 1.76 0.21 -13.19
C LYS A 159 1.53 -1.22 -13.65
N VAL A 160 0.42 -1.46 -14.32
CA VAL A 160 0.15 -2.77 -14.93
C VAL A 160 0.97 -2.90 -16.21
N ASN A 161 1.83 -3.90 -16.25
CA ASN A 161 2.57 -4.25 -17.46
C ASN A 161 1.61 -4.93 -18.45
N LYS A 162 1.50 -4.38 -19.66
CA LYS A 162 0.56 -4.85 -20.68
C LYS A 162 0.92 -6.23 -21.25
N GLU A 163 2.20 -6.61 -21.17
CA GLU A 163 2.67 -7.91 -21.69
C GLU A 163 2.41 -9.05 -20.71
N THR A 164 2.61 -8.79 -19.41
CA THR A 164 2.47 -9.80 -18.35
C THR A 164 1.10 -9.79 -17.70
N GLY A 165 0.32 -8.70 -17.87
CA GLY A 165 -0.98 -8.49 -17.23
C GLY A 165 -0.90 -8.31 -15.70
N VAL A 166 0.30 -8.14 -15.13
CA VAL A 166 0.48 -7.91 -13.68
C VAL A 166 1.13 -6.56 -13.40
N PRO A 167 0.84 -5.95 -12.25
CA PRO A 167 1.46 -4.69 -11.89
C PRO A 167 2.93 -4.86 -11.51
N GLU A 168 3.74 -3.93 -11.95
CA GLU A 168 5.14 -3.76 -11.58
C GLU A 168 5.30 -2.53 -10.70
N VAL A 169 6.19 -2.61 -9.73
CA VAL A 169 6.44 -1.55 -8.76
C VAL A 169 7.75 -0.85 -9.09
N ASP A 170 7.67 0.44 -9.38
CA ASP A 170 8.83 1.30 -9.42
C ASP A 170 9.23 1.68 -7.99
N THR A 171 10.37 1.15 -7.57
CA THR A 171 10.88 1.34 -6.22
C THR A 171 11.36 2.76 -5.94
N THR A 172 11.63 3.56 -6.97
CA THR A 172 12.06 4.95 -6.82
C THR A 172 10.87 5.87 -6.52
N LEU A 173 9.71 5.57 -7.10
CA LEU A 173 8.47 6.33 -6.94
C LEU A 173 7.61 5.81 -5.78
N CYS A 174 7.79 4.54 -5.38
CA CYS A 174 6.99 3.93 -4.34
C CYS A 174 7.30 4.50 -2.96
N THR A 175 6.34 5.19 -2.36
CA THR A 175 6.41 5.78 -1.00
C THR A 175 5.94 4.83 0.11
N ALA A 176 5.54 3.59 -0.24
CA ALA A 176 4.97 2.61 0.70
C ALA A 176 3.69 3.06 1.43
N CYS A 177 2.90 3.96 0.85
CA CYS A 177 1.67 4.46 1.47
C CYS A 177 0.57 3.38 1.65
N GLY A 178 0.66 2.24 0.95
CA GLY A 178 -0.27 1.11 1.12
C GLY A 178 -1.60 1.24 0.36
N ASN A 179 -1.85 2.28 -0.43
CA ASN A 179 -3.11 2.43 -1.17
C ASN A 179 -3.34 1.29 -2.16
N CYS A 180 -2.30 0.85 -2.87
CA CYS A 180 -2.37 -0.31 -3.77
C CYS A 180 -2.65 -1.62 -3.03
N VAL A 181 -2.21 -1.75 -1.77
CA VAL A 181 -2.52 -2.92 -0.92
C VAL A 181 -4.00 -2.96 -0.57
N LYS A 182 -4.56 -1.80 -0.18
CA LYS A 182 -5.99 -1.66 0.16
C LYS A 182 -6.89 -1.85 -1.06
N ALA A 183 -6.46 -1.35 -2.23
CA ALA A 183 -7.22 -1.44 -3.48
C ALA A 183 -7.26 -2.86 -4.08
N CYS A 184 -6.36 -3.75 -3.68
CA CYS A 184 -6.29 -5.09 -4.25
C CYS A 184 -7.28 -6.06 -3.59
N PRO A 185 -8.38 -6.48 -4.25
CA PRO A 185 -9.38 -7.35 -3.63
C PRO A 185 -8.85 -8.77 -3.35
N ARG A 186 -7.77 -9.19 -4.02
CA ARG A 186 -7.10 -10.48 -3.81
C ARG A 186 -5.92 -10.41 -2.86
N HIS A 187 -5.62 -9.25 -2.31
CA HIS A 187 -4.53 -9.01 -1.35
C HIS A 187 -3.18 -9.59 -1.80
N ILE A 188 -2.88 -9.51 -3.11
CA ILE A 188 -1.61 -9.99 -3.66
C ILE A 188 -0.47 -8.97 -3.53
N ILE A 189 -0.77 -7.76 -3.07
CA ILE A 189 0.21 -6.71 -2.85
C ILE A 189 0.46 -6.58 -1.35
N GLU A 190 1.71 -6.55 -0.95
CA GLU A 190 2.11 -6.37 0.46
C GLU A 190 3.28 -5.39 0.57
N LEU A 191 3.42 -4.73 1.72
CA LEU A 191 4.55 -3.87 2.00
C LEU A 191 5.67 -4.69 2.65
N ARG A 192 6.87 -4.65 2.07
CA ARG A 192 8.06 -5.29 2.61
C ARG A 192 9.17 -4.30 2.87
N PRO A 193 10.02 -4.53 3.89
CA PRO A 193 11.19 -3.69 4.12
C PRO A 193 12.09 -3.67 2.89
N ARG A 194 12.65 -2.49 2.60
CA ARG A 194 13.76 -2.36 1.66
C ARG A 194 15.02 -2.87 2.33
N GLY A 195 15.59 -3.94 1.79
CA GLY A 195 16.90 -4.40 2.21
C GLY A 195 18.01 -3.49 1.68
N VAL A 196 19.23 -3.72 2.13
CA VAL A 196 20.43 -3.02 1.65
C VAL A 196 20.48 -3.11 0.11
N LYS A 197 20.68 -1.96 -0.57
CA LYS A 197 20.64 -1.85 -2.05
C LYS A 197 19.32 -2.34 -2.65
N ASP A 198 18.21 -2.10 -1.96
CA ASP A 198 16.86 -2.47 -2.39
C ASP A 198 16.64 -3.99 -2.63
N ARG A 199 17.46 -4.83 -1.98
CA ARG A 199 17.42 -6.30 -2.15
C ARG A 199 16.25 -6.91 -1.39
N ARG A 200 15.50 -7.77 -2.08
CA ARG A 200 14.35 -8.49 -1.52
C ARG A 200 14.28 -9.90 -2.08
N VAL A 201 13.83 -10.84 -1.25
CA VAL A 201 13.49 -12.20 -1.68
C VAL A 201 12.10 -12.53 -1.14
N TYR A 202 11.19 -12.89 -2.01
CA TYR A 202 9.82 -13.22 -1.62
C TYR A 202 9.18 -14.23 -2.57
N VAL A 203 8.11 -14.90 -2.10
CA VAL A 203 7.33 -15.82 -2.93
C VAL A 203 6.31 -15.01 -3.71
N ALA A 204 6.47 -14.95 -5.03
CA ALA A 204 5.58 -14.25 -5.95
C ALA A 204 4.39 -15.14 -6.36
N CYS A 205 3.73 -15.71 -5.37
CA CYS A 205 2.53 -16.53 -5.54
C CYS A 205 1.68 -16.48 -4.26
N ARG A 206 0.36 -16.51 -4.42
CA ARG A 206 -0.61 -16.66 -3.33
C ARG A 206 -1.60 -17.80 -3.56
N ASN A 207 -1.38 -18.63 -4.57
CA ASN A 207 -2.25 -19.75 -4.87
C ASN A 207 -2.22 -20.77 -3.73
N GLN A 208 -3.38 -21.05 -3.13
CA GLN A 208 -3.59 -21.98 -2.02
C GLN A 208 -4.11 -23.34 -2.48
N ASP A 209 -4.30 -23.55 -3.77
CA ASP A 209 -4.70 -24.82 -4.32
C ASP A 209 -3.64 -25.89 -4.10
N ARG A 210 -4.07 -27.15 -4.06
CA ARG A 210 -3.14 -28.28 -4.03
C ARG A 210 -2.24 -28.27 -5.27
N GLY A 211 -1.01 -28.72 -5.13
CA GLY A 211 0.01 -28.67 -6.18
C GLY A 211 -0.46 -29.09 -7.58
N PRO A 212 -1.16 -30.23 -7.75
CA PRO A 212 -1.68 -30.66 -9.07
C PRO A 212 -2.67 -29.68 -9.70
N VAL A 213 -3.53 -29.04 -8.89
CA VAL A 213 -4.49 -28.03 -9.37
C VAL A 213 -3.75 -26.73 -9.71
N ALA A 214 -2.88 -26.27 -8.81
CA ALA A 214 -2.07 -25.07 -9.03
C ALA A 214 -1.21 -25.14 -10.30
N MET A 215 -0.67 -26.34 -10.63
CA MET A 215 0.12 -26.56 -11.85
C MET A 215 -0.70 -26.48 -13.14
N LYS A 216 -1.98 -26.86 -13.10
CA LYS A 216 -2.88 -26.77 -14.27
C LYS A 216 -3.22 -25.34 -14.64
N VAL A 217 -3.35 -24.47 -13.64
CA VAL A 217 -3.80 -23.08 -13.86
C VAL A 217 -2.67 -22.06 -13.97
N CYS A 218 -1.44 -22.41 -13.56
CA CYS A 218 -0.33 -21.47 -13.65
C CYS A 218 1.04 -22.17 -13.71
N ASN A 219 1.85 -21.82 -14.70
CA ASN A 219 3.19 -22.40 -14.93
C ASN A 219 4.21 -22.03 -13.86
N THR A 220 4.02 -20.90 -13.15
CA THR A 220 4.92 -20.36 -12.13
C THR A 220 4.34 -20.43 -10.74
N SER A 221 3.23 -21.17 -10.53
CA SER A 221 2.59 -21.29 -9.22
C SER A 221 3.49 -22.00 -8.21
N CYS A 222 3.42 -21.56 -6.95
CA CYS A 222 3.92 -22.36 -5.83
C CYS A 222 3.04 -23.61 -5.67
N ILE A 223 3.68 -24.77 -5.44
CA ILE A 223 3.00 -26.06 -5.25
C ILE A 223 3.17 -26.62 -3.83
N GLY A 224 3.67 -25.82 -2.89
CA GLY A 224 3.86 -26.25 -1.52
C GLY A 224 4.87 -27.38 -1.30
N CYS A 225 5.79 -27.62 -2.25
CA CYS A 225 6.67 -28.80 -2.25
C CYS A 225 7.72 -28.86 -1.12
N GLY A 226 7.91 -27.82 -0.35
CA GLY A 226 8.82 -27.78 0.80
C GLY A 226 10.32 -27.70 0.50
N LYS A 227 10.76 -27.75 -0.76
CA LYS A 227 12.20 -27.69 -1.11
C LYS A 227 12.88 -26.43 -0.58
N CYS A 228 12.23 -25.28 -0.71
CA CYS A 228 12.75 -23.99 -0.22
C CYS A 228 12.88 -23.95 1.32
N VAL A 229 11.98 -24.62 2.04
CA VAL A 229 12.01 -24.72 3.51
C VAL A 229 13.25 -25.52 3.93
N LYS A 230 13.47 -26.70 3.32
CA LYS A 230 14.62 -27.56 3.62
C LYS A 230 15.96 -26.89 3.32
N GLU A 231 16.01 -26.06 2.28
CA GLU A 231 17.23 -25.37 1.86
C GLU A 231 17.52 -24.09 2.66
N CYS A 232 16.55 -23.59 3.44
CA CYS A 232 16.70 -22.35 4.19
C CYS A 232 17.45 -22.55 5.51
N PRO A 233 18.73 -22.14 5.64
CA PRO A 233 19.51 -22.36 6.87
C PRO A 233 19.05 -21.49 8.05
N PHE A 234 18.19 -20.48 7.78
CA PHE A 234 17.74 -19.53 8.80
C PHE A 234 16.30 -19.79 9.27
N GLY A 235 15.65 -20.86 8.82
CA GLY A 235 14.27 -21.16 9.18
C GLY A 235 13.28 -20.05 8.80
N ALA A 236 13.62 -19.24 7.78
CA ALA A 236 12.82 -18.07 7.39
C ALA A 236 11.64 -18.41 6.47
N ILE A 237 11.41 -19.68 6.13
CA ILE A 237 10.38 -20.07 5.16
C ILE A 237 9.42 -21.05 5.80
N VAL A 238 8.14 -20.72 5.75
CA VAL A 238 7.04 -21.58 6.20
C VAL A 238 6.12 -21.91 5.01
N ILE A 239 5.40 -23.03 5.11
CA ILE A 239 4.32 -23.35 4.16
C ILE A 239 3.01 -23.26 4.91
N GLU A 240 2.15 -22.39 4.42
CA GLU A 240 0.80 -22.22 4.93
C GLU A 240 -0.18 -22.33 3.76
N ASN A 241 -1.24 -23.08 3.93
CA ASN A 241 -2.27 -23.25 2.89
C ASN A 241 -1.68 -23.58 1.50
N ASN A 242 -0.76 -24.56 1.42
CA ASN A 242 -0.09 -24.99 0.19
C ASN A 242 0.81 -23.97 -0.50
N VAL A 243 1.05 -22.81 0.09
CA VAL A 243 1.93 -21.78 -0.47
C VAL A 243 3.07 -21.44 0.51
N ALA A 244 4.28 -21.27 -0.02
CA ALA A 244 5.42 -20.88 0.79
C ALA A 244 5.34 -19.36 1.11
N TYR A 245 5.73 -19.00 2.32
CA TYR A 245 5.89 -17.60 2.75
C TYR A 245 7.30 -17.41 3.31
N ILE A 246 7.94 -16.31 2.97
CA ILE A 246 9.27 -15.94 3.47
C ILE A 246 9.12 -14.83 4.51
N ASP A 247 9.45 -15.15 5.76
CA ASP A 247 9.54 -14.18 6.83
C ASP A 247 10.76 -13.29 6.62
N TYR A 248 10.52 -12.02 6.33
CA TYR A 248 11.58 -11.04 6.06
C TYR A 248 12.41 -10.69 7.29
N THR A 249 11.91 -10.91 8.51
CA THR A 249 12.66 -10.64 9.75
C THR A 249 13.77 -11.66 9.95
N LYS A 250 13.56 -12.90 9.52
CA LYS A 250 14.52 -14.02 9.61
C LYS A 250 15.36 -14.16 8.36
N CYS A 251 14.88 -13.63 7.21
CA CYS A 251 15.53 -13.83 5.92
C CYS A 251 16.84 -13.03 5.78
N ARG A 252 17.94 -13.72 5.53
CA ARG A 252 19.28 -13.12 5.30
C ARG A 252 19.63 -12.91 3.83
N LEU A 253 18.64 -12.98 2.93
CA LEU A 253 18.77 -12.69 1.48
C LEU A 253 19.82 -13.55 0.76
N CYS A 254 20.09 -14.77 1.22
CA CYS A 254 21.12 -15.67 0.66
C CYS A 254 20.75 -16.29 -0.70
N ARG A 255 19.49 -16.22 -1.13
CA ARG A 255 18.92 -16.71 -2.42
C ARG A 255 18.97 -18.22 -2.63
N LYS A 256 19.39 -19.06 -1.68
CA LYS A 256 19.41 -20.53 -1.84
C LYS A 256 18.04 -21.06 -2.25
N CYS A 257 16.96 -20.55 -1.64
CA CYS A 257 15.58 -20.91 -1.95
C CYS A 257 15.15 -20.61 -3.39
N VAL A 258 15.74 -19.57 -4.00
CA VAL A 258 15.45 -19.21 -5.42
C VAL A 258 15.94 -20.29 -6.35
N ASN A 259 17.17 -20.78 -6.14
CA ASN A 259 17.82 -21.76 -7.00
C ASN A 259 17.14 -23.15 -6.97
N VAL A 260 16.58 -23.53 -5.81
CA VAL A 260 15.95 -24.85 -5.63
C VAL A 260 14.46 -24.87 -5.97
N CYS A 261 13.86 -23.71 -6.28
CA CYS A 261 12.45 -23.66 -6.61
C CYS A 261 12.15 -24.21 -8.01
N PRO A 262 11.48 -25.38 -8.15
CA PRO A 262 11.24 -25.98 -9.45
C PRO A 262 10.26 -25.17 -10.32
N ARG A 263 9.43 -24.35 -9.67
CA ARG A 263 8.39 -23.53 -10.33
C ARG A 263 8.82 -22.08 -10.53
N LYS A 264 10.06 -21.72 -10.12
CA LYS A 264 10.56 -20.33 -10.16
C LYS A 264 9.61 -19.31 -9.52
N ALA A 265 8.85 -19.74 -8.51
CA ALA A 265 7.86 -18.92 -7.80
C ALA A 265 8.49 -17.95 -6.78
N ILE A 266 9.81 -18.00 -6.59
CA ILE A 266 10.52 -17.13 -5.63
C ILE A 266 11.31 -16.10 -6.42
N MET A 267 11.01 -14.83 -6.15
CA MET A 267 11.66 -13.70 -6.79
C MET A 267 12.78 -13.15 -5.91
N ALA A 268 13.87 -12.75 -6.56
CA ALA A 268 14.99 -12.04 -5.96
C ALA A 268 15.20 -10.73 -6.72
N VAL A 269 14.90 -9.62 -6.08
CA VAL A 269 14.96 -8.26 -6.66
C VAL A 269 16.12 -7.48 -6.06
N GLY A 270 16.76 -6.60 -6.84
CA GLY A 270 17.87 -5.75 -6.39
C GLY A 270 19.23 -6.49 -6.34
N PHE A 271 19.32 -7.69 -6.88
CA PHE A 271 20.57 -8.45 -6.98
C PHE A 271 21.21 -8.33 -8.37
N PRO A 272 22.54 -8.37 -8.47
CA PRO A 272 23.20 -8.46 -9.75
C PRO A 272 22.75 -9.76 -10.47
N PRO A 273 22.63 -9.74 -11.80
CA PRO A 273 22.24 -10.93 -12.58
C PRO A 273 23.19 -12.08 -12.30
N THR A 274 22.64 -13.22 -11.92
CA THR A 274 23.43 -14.47 -11.80
C THR A 274 23.59 -15.08 -13.18
N LYS A 275 24.74 -15.70 -13.46
CA LYS A 275 25.08 -16.34 -14.75
C LYS A 275 24.00 -17.32 -15.28
N THR A 276 23.05 -17.72 -14.45
CA THR A 276 21.94 -18.63 -14.78
C THR A 276 20.66 -17.91 -15.24
N GLN A 277 20.59 -16.58 -15.17
CA GLN A 277 19.36 -15.81 -15.52
C GLN A 277 19.44 -15.17 -16.92
N THR A 278 20.60 -15.22 -17.57
CA THR A 278 20.82 -14.59 -18.89
C THR A 278 20.09 -15.32 -20.04
N SER A 279 19.54 -16.51 -19.81
CA SER A 279 18.84 -17.28 -20.87
C SER A 279 17.31 -17.19 -20.83
N ALA A 280 16.71 -16.42 -19.91
CA ALA A 280 15.25 -16.33 -19.77
C ALA A 280 14.65 -14.97 -20.19
N THR A 281 15.49 -14.01 -20.61
CA THR A 281 15.03 -12.66 -21.02
C THR A 281 15.09 -12.46 -22.54
N MET A 282 15.47 -13.49 -23.30
CA MET A 282 15.52 -13.48 -24.77
C MET A 282 14.78 -14.71 -25.35
N ALA A 283 13.50 -14.89 -25.00
CA ALA A 283 12.60 -15.78 -25.73
C ALA A 283 11.14 -15.34 -25.47
#